data_7ccfac61b9073e2956ffd3487deb4648
#
_entry.id   7ccfac61b9073e2956ffd3487deb4648
#
_cell.length_a   1.000
_cell.length_b   1.000
_cell.length_c   1.000
_cell.angle_alpha   90.00
_cell.angle_beta   90.00
_cell.angle_gamma   90.00
#
_symmetry.space_group_name_H-M   'P 1'
#
loop_
_entity.id
_entity.type
_entity.pdbx_description
1 polymer ?
#
loop_
_entity_poly.entity_id
_entity_poly.type
_entity_poly.pdbx_seq_one_letter_code
_entity_poly.pdbx_strand_id
1 'polypeptide(L)'
;MSEYDEEREKTVKFVENIWAKMGFSPNPDNDVNEYIIDGLTNMQMKYGKKYCPCFLVYGVTKEEQKAAIRLPYTDPNHNRVCPCKPALKVEIPEEGKCHCGIFCSKSYVAE
;
A
#
# COMPACT_ATOMS: atom_id res chain seq x y z
N MET A 1 -2.08 21.68 13.26
CA MET A 1 -2.17 20.76 12.09
C MET A 1 -3.48 20.00 12.15
N SER A 2 -4.05 19.63 11.00
CA SER A 2 -5.27 18.84 10.96
C SER A 2 -4.96 17.37 11.28
N GLU A 3 -6.03 16.61 11.60
CA GLU A 3 -5.90 15.16 11.78
C GLU A 3 -5.31 14.50 10.54
N TYR A 4 -5.71 14.96 9.36
CA TYR A 4 -5.19 14.44 8.10
C TYR A 4 -3.68 14.63 8.00
N ASP A 5 -3.19 15.82 8.32
CA ASP A 5 -1.75 16.11 8.25
C ASP A 5 -0.96 15.23 9.20
N GLU A 6 -1.45 15.02 10.40
CA GLU A 6 -0.82 14.13 11.39
C GLU A 6 -0.79 12.68 10.92
N GLU A 7 -1.89 12.20 10.35
CA GLU A 7 -1.96 10.84 9.82
C GLU A 7 -1.07 10.68 8.59
N ARG A 8 -0.99 11.73 7.75
CA ARG A 8 -0.11 11.71 6.59
C ARG A 8 1.36 11.59 6.99
N GLU A 9 1.78 12.29 8.02
CA GLU A 9 3.14 12.17 8.54
C GLU A 9 3.44 10.74 9.00
N LYS A 10 2.49 10.10 9.68
CA LYS A 10 2.62 8.71 10.09
C LYS A 10 2.71 7.77 8.88
N THR A 11 1.93 8.06 7.84
CA THR A 11 1.96 7.27 6.60
C THR A 11 3.31 7.43 5.89
N VAL A 12 3.85 8.63 5.82
CA VAL A 12 5.18 8.87 5.24
C VAL A 12 6.23 8.03 5.97
N LYS A 13 6.24 8.05 7.28
CA LYS A 13 7.18 7.25 8.08
C LYS A 13 6.99 5.75 7.86
N PHE A 14 5.75 5.31 7.76
CA PHE A 14 5.41 3.92 7.48
C PHE A 14 6.00 3.47 6.13
N VAL A 15 5.82 4.27 5.10
CA VAL A 15 6.33 3.99 3.75
C VAL A 15 7.85 4.02 3.74
N GLU A 16 8.47 5.03 4.36
CA GLU A 16 9.92 5.14 4.44
C GLU A 16 10.54 3.93 5.14
N ASN A 17 9.91 3.44 6.20
CA ASN A 17 10.34 2.24 6.90
C ASN A 17 10.33 1.01 6.00
N ILE A 18 9.30 0.87 5.16
CA ILE A 18 9.20 -0.28 4.24
C ILE A 18 10.29 -0.19 3.17
N TRP A 19 10.52 0.99 2.59
CA TRP A 19 11.61 1.17 1.63
C TRP A 19 12.95 0.74 2.25
N ALA A 20 13.22 1.18 3.48
CA ALA A 20 14.48 0.87 4.16
C ALA A 20 14.60 -0.60 4.53
N LYS A 21 13.57 -1.18 5.16
CA LYS A 21 13.63 -2.55 5.68
C LYS A 21 13.60 -3.62 4.60
N MET A 22 12.84 -3.40 3.56
CA MET A 22 12.67 -4.38 2.49
C MET A 22 13.59 -4.14 1.30
N GLY A 23 14.37 -3.06 1.34
CA GLY A 23 15.30 -2.75 0.25
C GLY A 23 14.61 -2.30 -1.03
N PHE A 24 13.41 -1.74 -0.91
CA PHE A 24 12.69 -1.17 -2.05
C PHE A 24 13.11 0.28 -2.28
N SER A 25 12.82 0.78 -3.47
CA SER A 25 13.03 2.18 -3.83
C SER A 25 11.70 2.87 -4.05
N PRO A 26 11.63 4.20 -3.80
CA PRO A 26 10.43 4.96 -4.20
C PRO A 26 10.29 4.96 -5.72
N ASN A 27 9.07 5.26 -6.19
CA ASN A 27 8.87 5.43 -7.62
C ASN A 27 9.71 6.60 -8.12
N PRO A 28 10.36 6.48 -9.30
CA PRO A 28 11.10 7.61 -9.87
C PRO A 28 10.23 8.85 -10.11
N ASP A 29 8.93 8.65 -10.34
CA ASP A 29 7.96 9.75 -10.42
C ASP A 29 7.42 10.03 -9.02
N ASN A 30 7.89 11.11 -8.41
CA ASN A 30 7.50 11.47 -7.04
C ASN A 30 6.02 11.80 -6.91
N ASP A 31 5.35 12.19 -7.98
CA ASP A 31 3.90 12.44 -7.95
C ASP A 31 3.13 11.15 -7.65
N VAL A 32 3.62 10.01 -8.14
CA VAL A 32 3.04 8.71 -7.81
C VAL A 32 3.18 8.43 -6.31
N ASN A 33 4.36 8.66 -5.75
CA ASN A 33 4.60 8.44 -4.31
C ASN A 33 3.66 9.29 -3.47
N GLU A 34 3.53 10.58 -3.80
CA GLU A 34 2.67 11.51 -3.07
C GLU A 34 1.20 11.11 -3.17
N TYR A 35 0.74 10.74 -4.35
CA TYR A 35 -0.64 10.32 -4.58
C TYR A 35 -0.99 9.08 -3.75
N ILE A 36 -0.10 8.09 -3.72
CA ILE A 36 -0.35 6.85 -2.98
C ILE A 36 -0.26 7.08 -1.47
N ILE A 37 0.65 7.94 -1.01
CA ILE A 37 0.72 8.31 0.41
C ILE A 37 -0.61 8.96 0.83
N ASP A 38 -1.15 9.85 0.03
CA ASP A 38 -2.46 10.46 0.30
C ASP A 38 -3.57 9.40 0.33
N GLY A 39 -3.55 8.47 -0.61
CA GLY A 39 -4.53 7.38 -0.67
C GLY A 39 -4.47 6.47 0.55
N LEU A 40 -3.27 6.09 0.99
CA LEU A 40 -3.08 5.28 2.19
C LEU A 40 -3.55 6.02 3.45
N THR A 41 -3.30 7.32 3.53
CA THR A 41 -3.75 8.16 4.63
C THR A 41 -5.28 8.19 4.70
N ASN A 42 -5.93 8.37 3.55
CA ASN A 42 -7.40 8.37 3.47
C ASN A 42 -7.98 7.02 3.88
N MET A 43 -7.36 5.92 3.48
CA MET A 43 -7.79 4.58 3.88
C MET A 43 -7.66 4.37 5.38
N GLN A 44 -6.55 4.82 5.97
CA GLN A 44 -6.35 4.75 7.42
C GLN A 44 -7.43 5.53 8.17
N MET A 45 -7.76 6.72 7.72
CA MET A 45 -8.77 7.56 8.36
C MET A 45 -10.18 6.97 8.21
N LYS A 46 -10.48 6.38 7.06
CA LYS A 46 -11.81 5.83 6.77
C LYS A 46 -12.04 4.46 7.41
N TYR A 47 -11.06 3.57 7.33
CA TYR A 47 -11.21 2.17 7.74
C TYR A 47 -10.38 1.76 8.96
N GLY A 48 -9.48 2.61 9.42
CA GLY A 48 -8.56 2.27 10.50
C GLY A 48 -7.41 1.36 10.08
N LYS A 49 -7.22 1.15 8.78
CA LYS A 49 -6.13 0.34 8.21
C LYS A 49 -5.65 0.93 6.90
N LYS A 50 -4.39 0.72 6.57
CA LYS A 50 -3.78 1.19 5.33
C LYS A 50 -4.05 0.21 4.19
N TYR A 51 -5.32 0.09 3.79
CA TYR A 51 -5.67 -0.70 2.61
C TYR A 51 -5.06 -0.08 1.35
N CYS A 52 -4.73 -0.93 0.37
CA CYS A 52 -4.19 -0.47 -0.90
C CYS A 52 -5.20 0.44 -1.60
N PRO A 53 -4.86 1.71 -1.90
CA PRO A 53 -5.82 2.65 -2.46
C PRO A 53 -6.23 2.36 -3.91
N CYS A 54 -5.52 1.46 -4.58
CA CYS A 54 -5.82 1.09 -5.96
C CYS A 54 -6.92 0.03 -6.07
N PHE A 55 -7.43 -0.47 -4.95
CA PHE A 55 -8.44 -1.53 -4.91
C PHE A 55 -9.59 -1.14 -3.99
N LEU A 56 -10.77 -1.69 -4.29
CA LEU A 56 -11.93 -1.49 -3.43
C LEU A 56 -11.83 -2.40 -2.21
N VAL A 57 -12.28 -1.89 -1.07
CA VAL A 57 -12.32 -2.68 0.16
C VAL A 57 -13.57 -3.54 0.16
N TYR A 58 -13.38 -4.86 0.29
CA TYR A 58 -14.49 -5.81 0.34
C TYR A 58 -15.07 -5.88 1.75
N GLY A 59 -16.39 -5.92 1.83
CA GLY A 59 -17.12 -6.06 3.08
C GLY A 59 -17.83 -4.76 3.49
N VAL A 60 -19.01 -4.91 4.08
CA VAL A 60 -19.84 -3.79 4.53
C VAL A 60 -19.51 -3.44 5.99
N THR A 61 -19.29 -4.45 6.82
CA THR A 61 -18.95 -4.28 8.23
C THR A 61 -17.44 -4.37 8.45
N LYS A 62 -16.98 -3.84 9.59
CA LYS A 62 -15.55 -3.94 9.95
C LYS A 62 -15.11 -5.40 10.10
N GLU A 63 -16.00 -6.26 10.59
CA GLU A 63 -15.71 -7.67 10.77
C GLU A 63 -15.52 -8.38 9.42
N GLU A 64 -16.38 -8.09 8.45
CA GLU A 64 -16.26 -8.61 7.10
C GLU A 64 -14.99 -8.12 6.43
N GLN A 65 -14.66 -6.84 6.59
CA GLN A 65 -13.45 -6.25 6.04
C GLN A 65 -12.20 -6.92 6.60
N LYS A 66 -12.15 -7.16 7.91
CA LYS A 66 -11.02 -7.84 8.56
C LYS A 66 -10.90 -9.30 8.13
N ALA A 67 -12.04 -9.98 8.03
CA ALA A 67 -12.05 -11.39 7.58
C ALA A 67 -11.48 -11.49 6.16
N ALA A 68 -11.80 -10.54 5.29
CA ALA A 68 -11.32 -10.53 3.92
C ALA A 68 -9.79 -10.32 3.81
N ILE A 69 -9.14 -9.73 4.81
CA ILE A 69 -7.68 -9.63 4.86
C ILE A 69 -7.04 -11.01 4.96
N ARG A 70 -7.71 -11.93 5.64
CA ARG A 70 -7.22 -13.30 5.88
C ARG A 70 -7.46 -14.26 4.73
N LEU A 71 -8.24 -13.85 3.72
CA LEU A 71 -8.46 -14.66 2.54
C LEU A 71 -7.14 -14.86 1.78
N PRO A 72 -6.99 -15.95 1.01
CA PRO A 72 -5.80 -16.12 0.16
C PRO A 72 -5.63 -14.92 -0.76
N TYR A 73 -4.39 -14.52 -1.00
CA TYR A 73 -4.12 -13.35 -1.86
C TYR A 73 -4.59 -13.53 -3.30
N THR A 74 -4.89 -14.75 -3.71
CA THR A 74 -5.44 -15.07 -5.02
C THR A 74 -6.96 -14.94 -5.08
N ASP A 75 -7.63 -14.79 -3.92
CA ASP A 75 -9.08 -14.63 -3.87
C ASP A 75 -9.44 -13.19 -4.29
N PRO A 76 -10.41 -13.02 -5.22
CA PRO A 76 -10.81 -11.68 -5.66
C PRO A 76 -11.37 -10.79 -4.55
N ASN A 77 -11.84 -11.39 -3.45
CA ASN A 77 -12.36 -10.64 -2.30
C ASN A 77 -11.32 -10.34 -1.23
N HIS A 78 -10.07 -10.75 -1.46
CA HIS A 78 -8.98 -10.47 -0.51
C HIS A 78 -8.75 -8.96 -0.39
N ASN A 79 -8.80 -8.44 0.85
CA ASN A 79 -8.48 -7.04 1.11
C ASN A 79 -6.97 -6.86 1.25
N ARG A 80 -6.42 -5.97 0.43
CA ARG A 80 -4.97 -5.73 0.36
C ARG A 80 -4.58 -4.64 1.35
N VAL A 81 -3.94 -5.03 2.43
CA VAL A 81 -3.33 -4.10 3.39
C VAL A 81 -1.88 -3.88 2.97
N CYS A 82 -1.48 -2.62 2.83
CA CYS A 82 -0.14 -2.26 2.37
C CYS A 82 0.94 -2.61 3.42
N PRO A 83 2.08 -3.20 3.06
CA PRO A 83 2.42 -3.75 1.74
C PRO A 83 1.70 -5.08 1.51
N CYS A 84 0.94 -5.17 0.43
CA CYS A 84 0.06 -6.31 0.22
C CYS A 84 0.80 -7.55 -0.26
N LYS A 85 0.25 -8.74 0.06
CA LYS A 85 0.87 -10.01 -0.34
C LYS A 85 1.03 -10.16 -1.84
N PRO A 86 0.03 -9.81 -2.67
CA PRO A 86 0.22 -9.89 -4.13
C PRO A 86 1.39 -9.05 -4.62
N ALA A 87 1.61 -7.86 -4.03
CA ALA A 87 2.75 -7.01 -4.39
C ALA A 87 4.07 -7.69 -4.05
N LEU A 88 4.19 -8.22 -2.83
CA LEU A 88 5.42 -8.83 -2.35
C LEU A 88 5.73 -10.16 -3.03
N LYS A 89 4.71 -10.96 -3.34
CA LYS A 89 4.87 -12.31 -3.88
C LYS A 89 4.95 -12.35 -5.39
N VAL A 90 4.25 -11.46 -6.09
CA VAL A 90 4.10 -11.52 -7.55
C VAL A 90 4.53 -10.23 -8.23
N GLU A 91 3.91 -9.11 -7.88
CA GLU A 91 4.07 -7.86 -8.63
C GLU A 91 5.49 -7.32 -8.60
N ILE A 92 6.08 -7.18 -7.41
CA ILE A 92 7.43 -6.64 -7.30
C ILE A 92 8.48 -7.59 -7.88
N PRO A 93 8.47 -8.92 -7.57
CA PRO A 93 9.43 -9.84 -8.17
C PRO A 93 9.33 -9.94 -9.70
N GLU A 94 8.14 -9.91 -10.25
CA GLU A 94 7.93 -10.10 -11.70
C GLU A 94 7.95 -8.81 -12.49
N GLU A 95 7.32 -7.76 -11.98
CA GLU A 95 7.13 -6.50 -12.70
C GLU A 95 8.04 -5.37 -12.22
N GLY A 96 8.71 -5.55 -11.09
CA GLY A 96 9.62 -4.57 -10.52
C GLY A 96 8.95 -3.51 -9.66
N LYS A 97 7.63 -3.52 -9.56
CA LYS A 97 6.87 -2.56 -8.74
C LYS A 97 5.54 -3.17 -8.31
N CYS A 98 4.99 -2.66 -7.21
CA CYS A 98 3.65 -3.03 -6.80
C CYS A 98 2.61 -2.34 -7.69
N HIS A 99 1.36 -2.78 -7.61
CA HIS A 99 0.29 -2.23 -8.44
C HIS A 99 0.15 -0.71 -8.30
N CYS A 100 0.29 -0.20 -7.09
CA CYS A 100 0.23 1.25 -6.83
C CYS A 100 1.48 1.99 -7.27
N GLY A 101 2.59 1.30 -7.44
CA GLY A 101 3.85 1.88 -7.88
C GLY A 101 4.68 2.58 -6.81
N ILE A 102 4.26 2.54 -5.54
CA ILE A 102 5.01 3.18 -4.45
C ILE A 102 6.21 2.35 -3.99
N PHE A 103 6.15 1.03 -4.14
CA PHE A 103 7.26 0.14 -3.81
C PHE A 103 7.84 -0.44 -5.09
N CYS A 104 9.06 -0.06 -5.39
CA CYS A 104 9.77 -0.51 -6.60
C CYS A 104 11.00 -1.31 -6.21
N SER A 105 11.37 -2.30 -7.03
CA SER A 105 12.64 -2.97 -6.86
C SER A 105 13.76 -2.01 -7.28
N LYS A 106 14.95 -2.19 -6.73
CA LYS A 106 16.10 -1.36 -7.10
C LYS A 106 16.47 -1.52 -8.58
N SER A 107 16.27 -2.71 -9.14
CA SER A 107 16.51 -2.96 -10.56
C SER A 107 15.55 -2.21 -11.47
N TYR A 108 14.28 -2.05 -11.04
CA TYR A 108 13.30 -1.25 -11.78
C TYR A 108 13.73 0.22 -11.87
N VAL A 109 14.19 0.77 -10.74
CA VAL A 109 14.60 2.18 -10.67
C VAL A 109 15.92 2.42 -11.41
N ALA A 110 16.80 1.42 -11.45
CA ALA A 110 18.10 1.52 -12.13
C ALA A 110 17.99 1.51 -13.66
N GLU A 111 16.89 1.04 -14.21
CA GLU A 111 16.62 1.09 -15.64
C GLU A 111 16.14 2.52 -16.02
#